data_275ff34fb1bff2f4d70f89e2fa90a668
#
_entry.id   275ff34fb1bff2f4d70f89e2fa90a668
#
_cell.length_a   1.000
_cell.length_b   1.000
_cell.length_c   1.000
_cell.angle_alpha   90.00
_cell.angle_beta   90.00
_cell.angle_gamma   90.00
#
_symmetry.space_group_name_H-M   'P 1'
#
loop_
_entity.id
_entity.type
_entity.pdbx_description
1 polymer ?
#
loop_
_entity_poly.entity_id
_entity_poly.type
_entity_poly.pdbx_seq_one_letter_code
_entity_poly.pdbx_strand_id
1 'polypeptide(L)' 'DPEEAAFQMEALGHSFFVFRNAKTDEINVIYRRKDGNYGLIEPA' A
#
# COMPACT_ATOMS: atom_id res chain seq x y z
N ASP A 1 7.18 4.69 0.84
CA ASP A 1 5.97 5.40 1.24
C ASP A 1 4.75 4.83 0.51
N PRO A 2 3.55 5.21 0.92
CA PRO A 2 2.34 4.62 0.33
C PRO A 2 2.23 4.81 -1.18
N GLU A 3 2.65 5.95 -1.69
CA GLU A 3 2.54 6.22 -3.13
C GLU A 3 3.46 5.30 -3.93
N GLU A 4 4.68 5.13 -3.47
CA GLU A 4 5.61 4.22 -4.13
C GLU A 4 5.14 2.77 -3.99
N ALA A 5 4.59 2.42 -2.83
CA ALA A 5 4.06 1.08 -2.62
C ALA A 5 2.92 0.77 -3.58
N ALA A 6 2.04 1.76 -3.84
CA ALA A 6 0.96 1.60 -4.79
C ALA A 6 1.52 1.35 -6.19
N PHE A 7 2.56 2.07 -6.56
CA PHE A 7 3.20 1.91 -7.85
C PHE A 7 3.79 0.50 -8.00
N GLN A 8 4.47 0.02 -6.95
CA GLN A 8 5.04 -1.33 -6.98
C GLN A 8 3.94 -2.40 -7.03
N MET A 9 2.86 -2.19 -6.30
CA MET A 9 1.72 -3.09 -6.32
C MET A 9 1.17 -3.25 -7.74
N GLU A 10 0.99 -2.14 -8.44
CA GLU A 10 0.49 -2.17 -9.80
C GLU A 10 1.48 -2.85 -10.75
N ALA A 11 2.76 -2.56 -10.59
CA ALA A 11 3.80 -3.15 -11.43
C ALA A 11 3.85 -4.67 -11.29
N LEU A 12 3.56 -5.18 -10.10
CA LEU A 12 3.55 -6.62 -9.83
C LEU A 12 2.21 -7.28 -10.17
N GLY A 13 1.19 -6.49 -10.48
CA GLY A 13 -0.14 -7.02 -10.76
C GLY A 13 -0.86 -7.51 -9.52
N HIS A 14 -0.49 -7.02 -8.35
CA HIS A 14 -1.10 -7.42 -7.09
C HIS A 14 -2.27 -6.52 -6.73
N SER A 15 -3.21 -7.02 -5.92
CA SER A 15 -4.33 -6.24 -5.45
C SER A 15 -4.06 -5.62 -4.08
N PHE A 16 -3.00 -6.05 -3.42
CA PHE A 16 -2.54 -5.47 -2.16
C PHE A 16 -1.03 -5.60 -2.09
N PHE A 17 -0.40 -4.83 -1.19
CA PHE A 17 1.05 -4.83 -1.06
C PHE A 17 1.42 -4.45 0.37
N VAL A 18 2.23 -5.30 1.01
CA VAL A 18 2.71 -5.07 2.37
C VAL A 18 4.08 -4.37 2.27
N PHE A 19 4.25 -3.29 3.00
CA PHE A 19 5.49 -2.53 2.93
C PHE A 19 5.80 -1.87 4.26
N ARG A 20 7.06 -1.46 4.42
CA ARG A 20 7.48 -0.67 5.58
C ARG A 20 7.34 0.81 5.21
N ASN A 21 6.58 1.54 5.99
CA ASN A 21 6.40 2.98 5.78
C ASN A 21 7.60 3.71 6.39
N ALA A 22 8.40 4.35 5.54
CA ALA A 22 9.64 4.99 5.98
C ALA A 22 9.38 6.17 6.94
N LYS A 23 8.22 6.79 6.85
CA LYS A 23 7.89 7.92 7.72
C LYS A 23 7.58 7.51 9.15
N THR A 24 6.97 6.34 9.31
CA THR A 24 6.53 5.86 10.62
C THR A 24 7.35 4.69 11.12
N ASP A 25 8.13 4.08 10.23
CA ASP A 25 8.91 2.87 10.47
C ASP A 25 8.02 1.69 10.86
N GLU A 26 6.79 1.69 10.40
CA GLU A 26 5.83 0.64 10.69
C GLU A 26 5.43 -0.09 9.43
N ILE A 27 4.93 -1.32 9.59
CA ILE A 27 4.43 -2.10 8.47
C ILE A 27 3.02 -1.63 8.15
N ASN A 28 2.81 -1.31 6.88
CA ASN A 28 1.51 -0.88 6.37
C ASN A 28 1.10 -1.80 5.23
N VAL A 29 -0.20 -1.81 4.92
CA VAL A 29 -0.72 -2.55 3.78
C VAL A 29 -1.50 -1.57 2.90
N ILE A 30 -1.13 -1.50 1.63
CA ILE A 30 -1.90 -0.74 0.65
C ILE A 30 -2.71 -1.72 -0.18
N TYR A 31 -3.93 -1.35 -0.56
CA TYR A 31 -4.78 -2.23 -1.35
C TYR A 31 -5.61 -1.40 -2.31
N ARG A 32 -6.03 -2.05 -3.40
CA ARG A 32 -6.88 -1.40 -4.41
C ARG A 32 -8.34 -1.57 -4.02
N ARG A 33 -9.05 -0.45 -3.99
CA ARG A 33 -10.47 -0.45 -3.69
C ARG A 33 -11.27 -0.69 -4.96
N LYS A 34 -12.53 -1.08 -4.79
CA LYS A 34 -13.40 -1.36 -5.93
C LYS A 34 -13.68 -0.13 -6.78
N ASP A 35 -13.57 1.05 -6.17
CA ASP A 35 -13.84 2.30 -6.88
C ASP A 35 -12.61 2.83 -7.65
N GLY A 36 -11.53 2.06 -7.68
CA GLY A 36 -10.32 2.44 -8.40
C GLY A 36 -9.34 3.25 -7.55
N ASN A 37 -9.71 3.57 -6.33
CA ASN A 37 -8.82 4.26 -5.39
C ASN A 37 -8.08 3.25 -4.53
N TYR A 38 -7.23 3.74 -3.64
CA TYR A 38 -6.44 2.88 -2.76
C TYR A 38 -6.83 3.10 -1.32
N GLY A 39 -6.68 2.06 -0.52
CA GLY A 39 -6.84 2.14 0.92
C GLY A 39 -5.51 1.84 1.59
N LEU A 40 -5.32 2.35 2.80
CA LEU A 40 -4.10 2.13 3.57
C LEU A 40 -4.49 1.58 4.94
N ILE A 41 -3.90 0.44 5.29
CA ILE A 41 -4.09 -0.17 6.60
C ILE A 41 -2.84 0.09 7.41
N GLU A 42 -3.01 0.72 8.56
CA GLU A 42 -1.91 1.04 9.46
C GLU A 42 -2.12 0.32 10.79
N PRO A 43 -1.04 0.02 11.53
CA PRO A 43 -1.20 -0.59 12.86
C PRO A 43 -1.89 0.38 13.81
N ALA A 44 -2.58 -0.21 14.80
CA ALA A 44 -3.32 0.57 15.80
C ALA A 44 -2.39 1.33 16.76
#